data_b5eb5352fc4b93ba63c71666e2787930
#
_entry.id   b5eb5352fc4b93ba63c71666e2787930
#
_cell.length_a   1.000
_cell.length_b   1.000
_cell.length_c   1.000
_cell.angle_alpha   90.00
_cell.angle_beta   90.00
_cell.angle_gamma   90.00
#
_symmetry.space_group_name_H-M   'P 1'
#
loop_
_entity.id
_entity.type
_entity.pdbx_description
1 polymer ?
#
loop_
_entity_poly.entity_id
_entity_poly.type
_entity_poly.pdbx_seq_one_letter_code
_entity_poly.pdbx_strand_id
1 'polypeptide(L)'
;MAEELKNDYKISFRGDQGRVAHEFIIDLNEIKKTTGITEEDVAKRLMDYGFHAPTMSWPLVGGLMIEPTESEDKAELDRMIEALKKIRQEIRDVETGKADRTNNMLKNAPHTLRRLMSDKWNYPYTREQAAYPANWIHLRGKVFPTVARIDSAFGDRNLICSCPDVSDYTQGYDDTISMKV
;
A
#
# COMPACT_ATOMS: atom_id res chain seq x y z
N MET A 1 -6.16 8.39 16.05
CA MET A 1 -6.33 7.52 14.88
C MET A 1 -7.15 6.28 15.18
N ALA A 2 -6.72 5.39 16.08
CA ALA A 2 -7.45 4.15 16.38
C ALA A 2 -8.93 4.38 16.75
N GLU A 3 -9.24 5.41 17.56
CA GLU A 3 -10.60 5.79 17.93
C GLU A 3 -11.46 6.22 16.72
N GLU A 4 -10.85 6.98 15.79
CA GLU A 4 -11.52 7.44 14.57
C GLU A 4 -11.80 6.32 13.56
N LEU A 5 -11.04 5.22 13.64
CA LEU A 5 -11.13 4.10 12.70
C LEU A 5 -11.88 2.89 13.26
N LYS A 6 -12.21 2.86 14.55
CA LYS A 6 -12.80 1.67 15.22
C LYS A 6 -14.15 1.21 14.65
N ASN A 7 -14.90 2.12 14.02
CA ASN A 7 -16.18 1.78 13.39
C ASN A 7 -16.02 1.28 11.94
N ASP A 8 -14.85 1.48 11.36
CA ASP A 8 -14.50 1.09 10.00
C ASP A 8 -13.67 -0.18 9.95
N TYR A 9 -12.83 -0.36 10.97
CA TYR A 9 -11.88 -1.47 11.06
C TYR A 9 -11.83 -2.03 12.48
N LYS A 10 -11.59 -3.31 12.58
CA LYS A 10 -11.29 -3.94 13.86
C LYS A 10 -9.89 -3.54 14.30
N ILE A 11 -9.78 -2.88 15.46
CA ILE A 11 -8.51 -2.52 16.10
C ILE A 11 -8.16 -3.59 17.13
N SER A 12 -7.05 -4.29 16.91
CA SER A 12 -6.56 -5.34 17.79
C SER A 12 -5.65 -4.79 18.90
N PHE A 13 -5.49 -5.55 19.98
CA PHE A 13 -4.57 -5.25 21.08
C PHE A 13 -4.81 -3.88 21.75
N ARG A 14 -6.06 -3.66 22.16
CA ARG A 14 -6.44 -2.46 22.91
C ARG A 14 -6.28 -2.73 24.41
N GLY A 15 -5.81 -1.73 25.14
CA GLY A 15 -5.76 -1.77 26.61
C GLY A 15 -7.13 -1.63 27.27
N ASP A 16 -7.18 -1.72 28.60
CA ASP A 16 -8.42 -1.76 29.40
C ASP A 16 -9.36 -0.56 29.17
N GLN A 17 -8.81 0.61 28.84
CA GLN A 17 -9.60 1.80 28.50
C GLN A 17 -9.90 1.90 27.00
N GLY A 18 -9.66 0.85 26.23
CA GLY A 18 -9.85 0.85 24.78
C GLY A 18 -8.81 1.68 24.01
N ARG A 19 -7.76 2.14 24.65
CA ARG A 19 -6.67 2.91 24.03
C ARG A 19 -5.59 1.97 23.48
N VAL A 20 -4.79 2.49 22.57
CA VAL A 20 -3.59 1.87 22.03
C VAL A 20 -2.35 2.61 22.53
N ALA A 21 -1.17 2.00 22.39
CA ALA A 21 0.12 2.64 22.72
C ALA A 21 0.58 3.56 21.56
N HIS A 22 1.88 3.58 21.26
CA HIS A 22 2.45 4.37 20.16
C HIS A 22 2.10 3.80 18.77
N GLU A 23 1.70 2.53 18.71
CA GLU A 23 1.28 1.83 17.50
C GLU A 23 -0.11 1.20 17.69
N PHE A 24 -0.77 0.87 16.59
CA PHE A 24 -2.01 0.10 16.62
C PHE A 24 -2.12 -0.82 15.40
N ILE A 25 -2.91 -1.88 15.57
CA ILE A 25 -3.07 -2.92 14.56
C ILE A 25 -4.50 -2.91 14.04
N ILE A 26 -4.63 -2.71 12.74
CA ILE A 26 -5.88 -2.95 12.01
C ILE A 26 -5.92 -4.42 11.61
N ASP A 27 -6.94 -5.15 12.07
CA ASP A 27 -7.20 -6.56 11.71
C ASP A 27 -8.12 -6.63 10.49
N LEU A 28 -7.61 -7.14 9.38
CA LEU A 28 -8.35 -7.28 8.13
C LEU A 28 -8.87 -8.70 7.87
N ASN A 29 -8.71 -9.63 8.82
CA ASN A 29 -9.05 -11.03 8.60
C ASN A 29 -10.51 -11.26 8.22
N GLU A 30 -11.46 -10.58 8.86
CA GLU A 30 -12.89 -10.70 8.51
C GLU A 30 -13.20 -10.10 7.12
N ILE A 31 -12.59 -8.96 6.79
CA ILE A 31 -12.68 -8.35 5.48
C ILE A 31 -12.13 -9.30 4.41
N LYS A 32 -10.97 -9.91 4.67
CA LYS A 32 -10.36 -10.89 3.78
C LYS A 32 -11.25 -12.10 3.52
N LYS A 33 -11.88 -12.64 4.55
CA LYS A 33 -12.83 -13.77 4.42
C LYS A 33 -14.05 -13.43 3.55
N THR A 34 -14.60 -12.24 3.73
CA THR A 34 -15.85 -11.85 3.07
C THR A 34 -15.64 -11.32 1.64
N THR A 35 -14.55 -10.59 1.39
CA THR A 35 -14.29 -9.89 0.13
C THR A 35 -13.13 -10.45 -0.68
N GLY A 36 -12.22 -11.16 -0.05
CA GLY A 36 -10.91 -11.53 -0.63
C GLY A 36 -9.88 -10.38 -0.61
N ILE A 37 -10.23 -9.19 -0.12
CA ILE A 37 -9.28 -8.07 0.01
C ILE A 37 -8.32 -8.35 1.17
N THR A 38 -7.03 -8.29 0.89
CA THR A 38 -5.96 -8.60 1.83
C THR A 38 -5.32 -7.34 2.42
N GLU A 39 -4.51 -7.54 3.46
CA GLU A 39 -3.65 -6.51 4.03
C GLU A 39 -2.71 -5.90 2.97
N GLU A 40 -2.22 -6.73 2.05
CA GLU A 40 -1.39 -6.25 0.93
C GLU A 40 -2.19 -5.34 -0.01
N ASP A 41 -3.43 -5.67 -0.31
CA ASP A 41 -4.28 -4.84 -1.17
C ASP A 41 -4.48 -3.45 -0.57
N VAL A 42 -4.74 -3.37 0.73
CA VAL A 42 -4.89 -2.10 1.45
C VAL A 42 -3.57 -1.33 1.49
N ALA A 43 -2.46 -2.00 1.82
CA ALA A 43 -1.13 -1.41 1.86
C ALA A 43 -0.73 -0.82 0.49
N LYS A 44 -0.94 -1.57 -0.59
CA LYS A 44 -0.66 -1.11 -1.95
C LYS A 44 -1.58 0.04 -2.38
N ARG A 45 -2.84 0.04 -1.94
CA ARG A 45 -3.77 1.15 -2.22
C ARG A 45 -3.37 2.42 -1.48
N LEU A 46 -2.84 2.34 -0.25
CA LEU A 46 -2.29 3.49 0.47
C LEU A 46 -1.16 4.18 -0.30
N MET A 47 -0.37 3.44 -1.08
CA MET A 47 0.65 4.05 -1.96
C MET A 47 0.03 4.97 -3.02
N ASP A 48 -1.16 4.65 -3.54
CA ASP A 48 -1.89 5.54 -4.45
C ASP A 48 -2.36 6.83 -3.76
N TYR A 49 -2.60 6.77 -2.45
CA TYR A 49 -2.89 7.93 -1.60
C TYR A 49 -1.64 8.71 -1.19
N GLY A 50 -0.44 8.24 -1.58
CA GLY A 50 0.84 8.90 -1.29
C GLY A 50 1.41 8.59 0.10
N PHE A 51 1.02 7.46 0.69
CA PHE A 51 1.59 6.97 1.93
C PHE A 51 2.58 5.84 1.71
N HIS A 52 3.63 5.82 2.52
CA HIS A 52 4.42 4.61 2.69
C HIS A 52 3.54 3.53 3.34
N ALA A 53 3.53 2.33 2.78
CA ALA A 53 2.67 1.26 3.28
C ALA A 53 3.10 0.83 4.69
N PRO A 54 2.14 0.60 5.61
CA PRO A 54 2.42 0.07 6.95
C PRO A 54 3.00 -1.34 6.90
N THR A 55 3.64 -1.76 7.99
CA THR A 55 4.08 -3.15 8.18
C THR A 55 2.89 -4.10 8.09
N MET A 56 3.02 -5.12 7.26
CA MET A 56 1.98 -6.12 7.01
C MET A 56 2.23 -7.40 7.80
N SER A 57 1.15 -8.04 8.26
CA SER A 57 1.15 -9.39 8.84
C SER A 57 2.10 -9.57 10.03
N TRP A 58 2.35 -8.51 10.78
CA TRP A 58 3.12 -8.51 12.01
C TRP A 58 2.52 -7.53 13.03
N PRO A 59 2.38 -7.91 14.31
CA PRO A 59 2.52 -9.26 14.87
C PRO A 59 1.31 -10.16 14.56
N LEU A 60 0.27 -9.62 13.92
CA LEU A 60 -0.97 -10.31 13.56
C LEU A 60 -0.97 -10.61 12.06
N VAL A 61 -1.01 -11.88 11.68
CA VAL A 61 -1.21 -12.29 10.28
C VAL A 61 -2.53 -11.72 9.76
N GLY A 62 -2.49 -11.06 8.61
CA GLY A 62 -3.65 -10.36 8.05
C GLY A 62 -3.89 -8.97 8.66
N GLY A 63 -2.96 -8.48 9.47
CA GLY A 63 -3.02 -7.15 10.07
C GLY A 63 -2.13 -6.13 9.37
N LEU A 64 -2.42 -4.85 9.63
CA LEU A 64 -1.57 -3.70 9.30
C LEU A 64 -1.18 -3.01 10.60
N MET A 65 0.12 -2.90 10.86
CA MET A 65 0.65 -2.17 12.02
C MET A 65 0.96 -0.74 11.62
N ILE A 66 0.25 0.19 12.24
CA ILE A 66 0.40 1.63 11.99
C ILE A 66 1.06 2.26 13.19
N GLU A 67 2.23 2.84 12.97
CA GLU A 67 3.04 3.54 13.96
C GLU A 67 3.22 4.99 13.53
N PRO A 68 2.32 5.90 13.93
CA PRO A 68 2.54 7.33 13.75
C PRO A 68 3.60 7.79 14.72
N THR A 69 4.65 8.43 14.22
CA THR A 69 5.70 8.99 15.07
C THR A 69 5.24 10.31 15.70
N GLU A 70 5.87 10.72 16.81
CA GLU A 70 5.62 12.00 17.46
C GLU A 70 6.03 13.22 16.58
N SER A 71 6.79 12.99 15.52
CA SER A 71 7.18 14.03 14.57
C SER A 71 6.12 14.31 13.49
N GLU A 72 5.12 13.43 13.35
CA GLU A 72 4.03 13.64 12.38
C GLU A 72 3.06 14.70 12.88
N ASP A 73 2.72 15.65 12.01
CA ASP A 73 1.73 16.65 12.34
C ASP A 73 0.30 16.09 12.31
N LYS A 74 -0.61 16.80 13.01
CA LYS A 74 -2.01 16.38 13.07
C LYS A 74 -2.67 16.31 11.69
N ALA A 75 -2.34 17.20 10.77
CA ALA A 75 -2.93 17.23 9.44
C ALA A 75 -2.51 15.99 8.63
N GLU A 76 -1.30 15.49 8.81
CA GLU A 76 -0.83 14.25 8.20
C GLU A 76 -1.55 13.02 8.78
N LEU A 77 -1.76 12.99 10.10
CA LEU A 77 -2.53 11.93 10.75
C LEU A 77 -4.00 11.94 10.30
N ASP A 78 -4.62 13.11 10.19
CA ASP A 78 -6.00 13.27 9.69
C ASP A 78 -6.12 12.81 8.23
N ARG A 79 -5.12 13.10 7.40
CA ARG A 79 -5.02 12.66 6.01
C ARG A 79 -4.94 11.13 5.90
N MET A 80 -4.16 10.49 6.75
CA MET A 80 -4.06 9.02 6.81
C MET A 80 -5.39 8.38 7.23
N ILE A 81 -6.07 8.97 8.22
CA ILE A 81 -7.41 8.54 8.63
C ILE A 81 -8.40 8.64 7.46
N GLU A 82 -8.40 9.77 6.74
CA GLU A 82 -9.28 9.95 5.57
C GLU A 82 -8.98 8.91 4.49
N ALA A 83 -7.71 8.67 4.17
CA ALA A 83 -7.32 7.65 3.21
C ALA A 83 -7.85 6.26 3.59
N LEU A 84 -7.66 5.85 4.85
CA LEU A 84 -8.17 4.58 5.35
C LEU A 84 -9.70 4.48 5.30
N LYS A 85 -10.43 5.56 5.65
CA LYS A 85 -11.89 5.61 5.53
C LYS A 85 -12.35 5.49 4.07
N LYS A 86 -11.67 6.14 3.12
CA LYS A 86 -11.95 5.99 1.68
C LYS A 86 -11.66 4.57 1.18
N ILE A 87 -10.55 3.98 1.58
CA ILE A 87 -10.22 2.58 1.28
C ILE A 87 -11.29 1.65 1.86
N ARG A 88 -11.79 1.92 3.07
CA ARG A 88 -12.91 1.14 3.64
C ARG A 88 -14.17 1.25 2.80
N GLN A 89 -14.43 2.41 2.20
CA GLN A 89 -15.56 2.56 1.28
C GLN A 89 -15.35 1.74 -0.01
N GLU A 90 -14.14 1.73 -0.58
CA GLU A 90 -13.79 0.88 -1.72
C GLU A 90 -14.00 -0.62 -1.39
N ILE A 91 -13.67 -1.04 -0.16
CA ILE A 91 -13.94 -2.40 0.34
C ILE A 91 -15.45 -2.67 0.42
N ARG A 92 -16.25 -1.73 0.95
CA ARG A 92 -17.71 -1.84 0.98
C ARG A 92 -18.34 -1.97 -0.41
N ASP A 93 -17.76 -1.32 -1.40
CA ASP A 93 -18.22 -1.46 -2.78
C ASP A 93 -17.98 -2.90 -3.30
N VAL A 94 -16.93 -3.58 -2.84
CA VAL A 94 -16.71 -5.02 -3.11
C VAL A 94 -17.68 -5.89 -2.30
N GLU A 95 -17.91 -5.59 -1.02
CA GLU A 95 -18.83 -6.30 -0.15
C GLU A 95 -20.25 -6.32 -0.71
N THR A 96 -20.68 -5.21 -1.28
CA THR A 96 -22.03 -5.03 -1.83
C THR A 96 -22.17 -5.46 -3.30
N GLY A 97 -21.09 -5.91 -3.94
CA GLY A 97 -21.09 -6.30 -5.35
C GLY A 97 -21.11 -5.13 -6.34
N LYS A 98 -20.96 -3.89 -5.87
CA LYS A 98 -20.82 -2.69 -6.71
C LYS A 98 -19.46 -2.66 -7.44
N ALA A 99 -18.42 -3.22 -6.83
CA ALA A 99 -17.11 -3.42 -7.43
C ALA A 99 -16.83 -4.93 -7.57
N ASP A 100 -16.15 -5.31 -8.66
CA ASP A 100 -15.75 -6.70 -8.89
C ASP A 100 -14.76 -7.18 -7.82
N ARG A 101 -14.84 -8.45 -7.42
CA ARG A 101 -14.01 -9.01 -6.34
C ARG A 101 -12.54 -9.18 -6.71
N THR A 102 -12.25 -9.35 -7.98
CA THR A 102 -10.92 -9.68 -8.51
C THR A 102 -10.31 -8.56 -9.34
N ASN A 103 -11.16 -7.71 -9.94
CA ASN A 103 -10.76 -6.60 -10.79
C ASN A 103 -11.33 -5.27 -10.24
N ASN A 104 -10.68 -4.72 -9.25
CA ASN A 104 -11.05 -3.47 -8.59
C ASN A 104 -9.81 -2.63 -8.25
N MET A 105 -10.02 -1.40 -7.75
CA MET A 105 -8.93 -0.48 -7.42
C MET A 105 -7.94 -1.03 -6.40
N LEU A 106 -8.43 -1.79 -5.41
CA LEU A 106 -7.59 -2.38 -4.36
C LEU A 106 -6.73 -3.52 -4.94
N LYS A 107 -7.33 -4.42 -5.70
CA LYS A 107 -6.61 -5.56 -6.32
C LYS A 107 -5.57 -5.11 -7.35
N ASN A 108 -5.81 -4.00 -8.03
CA ASN A 108 -4.92 -3.49 -9.06
C ASN A 108 -3.92 -2.44 -8.57
N ALA A 109 -4.05 -1.97 -7.33
CA ALA A 109 -3.09 -1.05 -6.71
C ALA A 109 -1.70 -1.72 -6.52
N PRO A 110 -0.61 -0.95 -6.58
CA PRO A 110 -0.55 0.47 -6.84
C PRO A 110 -0.58 0.80 -8.33
N HIS A 111 -1.06 2.00 -8.66
CA HIS A 111 -1.19 2.46 -10.04
C HIS A 111 0.02 3.29 -10.46
N THR A 112 0.93 2.67 -11.21
CA THR A 112 2.14 3.33 -11.73
C THR A 112 1.79 4.33 -12.84
N LEU A 113 2.63 5.34 -13.02
CA LEU A 113 2.49 6.30 -14.14
C LEU A 113 2.45 5.57 -15.49
N ARG A 114 3.31 4.57 -15.70
CA ARG A 114 3.33 3.75 -16.92
C ARG A 114 1.97 3.12 -17.22
N ARG A 115 1.30 2.57 -16.19
CA ARG A 115 -0.04 1.96 -16.33
C ARG A 115 -1.10 3.01 -16.66
N LEU A 116 -1.07 4.16 -15.99
CA LEU A 116 -2.01 5.25 -16.21
C LEU A 116 -1.90 5.88 -17.59
N MET A 117 -0.69 5.97 -18.14
CA MET A 117 -0.40 6.53 -19.46
C MET A 117 -0.56 5.53 -20.61
N SER A 118 -0.87 4.26 -20.32
CA SER A 118 -1.11 3.26 -21.35
C SER A 118 -2.36 3.59 -22.18
N ASP A 119 -2.32 3.41 -23.49
CA ASP A 119 -3.47 3.57 -24.37
C ASP A 119 -4.62 2.63 -24.02
N LYS A 120 -4.28 1.44 -23.50
CA LYS A 120 -5.25 0.42 -23.09
C LYS A 120 -5.57 0.58 -21.59
N TRP A 121 -6.83 0.96 -21.31
CA TRP A 121 -7.35 1.00 -19.96
C TRP A 121 -8.56 0.09 -19.83
N ASN A 122 -8.34 -1.13 -19.37
CA ASN A 122 -9.38 -2.19 -19.31
C ASN A 122 -9.84 -2.42 -17.86
N TYR A 123 -9.85 -1.37 -17.04
CA TYR A 123 -10.30 -1.44 -15.66
C TYR A 123 -11.71 -0.88 -15.51
N PRO A 124 -12.55 -1.42 -14.59
CA PRO A 124 -13.92 -0.97 -14.39
C PRO A 124 -14.03 0.33 -13.58
N TYR A 125 -12.99 1.13 -13.56
CA TYR A 125 -12.89 2.44 -12.90
C TYR A 125 -12.03 3.39 -13.74
N THR A 126 -12.10 4.69 -13.44
CA THR A 126 -11.39 5.72 -14.21
C THR A 126 -9.92 5.83 -13.81
N ARG A 127 -9.09 6.37 -14.71
CA ARG A 127 -7.69 6.73 -14.38
C ARG A 127 -7.60 7.74 -13.24
N GLU A 128 -8.56 8.66 -13.17
CA GLU A 128 -8.65 9.65 -12.10
C GLU A 128 -8.89 8.99 -10.75
N GLN A 129 -9.86 8.07 -10.66
CA GLN A 129 -10.11 7.30 -9.43
C GLN A 129 -8.89 6.46 -9.01
N ALA A 130 -8.13 5.95 -9.97
CA ALA A 130 -6.90 5.22 -9.71
C ALA A 130 -5.79 6.13 -9.15
N ALA A 131 -5.53 7.25 -9.82
CA ALA A 131 -4.38 8.12 -9.55
C ALA A 131 -4.64 9.18 -8.47
N TYR A 132 -5.86 9.70 -8.40
CA TYR A 132 -6.24 10.82 -7.53
C TYR A 132 -7.46 10.47 -6.67
N PRO A 133 -7.34 9.46 -5.79
CA PRO A 133 -8.46 8.97 -4.99
C PRO A 133 -8.93 9.96 -3.92
N ALA A 134 -8.22 11.06 -3.69
CA ALA A 134 -8.59 12.12 -2.76
C ALA A 134 -8.19 13.51 -3.27
N ASN A 135 -9.04 14.50 -3.00
CA ASN A 135 -8.83 15.88 -3.50
C ASN A 135 -7.52 16.52 -3.04
N TRP A 136 -7.07 16.22 -1.82
CA TRP A 136 -5.82 16.77 -1.29
C TRP A 136 -4.57 16.32 -2.04
N ILE A 137 -4.65 15.23 -2.82
CA ILE A 137 -3.52 14.76 -3.65
C ILE A 137 -3.20 15.76 -4.76
N HIS A 138 -4.21 16.41 -5.33
CA HIS A 138 -4.01 17.48 -6.34
C HIS A 138 -3.27 18.69 -5.76
N LEU A 139 -3.50 18.98 -4.48
CA LEU A 139 -2.93 20.17 -3.82
C LEU A 139 -1.49 19.95 -3.34
N ARG A 140 -1.14 18.73 -2.96
CA ARG A 140 0.18 18.40 -2.37
C ARG A 140 1.19 17.81 -3.36
N GLY A 141 0.75 17.53 -4.56
CA GLY A 141 1.54 16.82 -5.56
C GLY A 141 1.43 15.29 -5.43
N LYS A 142 1.41 14.62 -6.56
CA LYS A 142 1.31 13.16 -6.66
C LYS A 142 2.69 12.54 -6.83
N VAL A 143 3.04 11.61 -5.95
CA VAL A 143 4.16 10.68 -6.15
C VAL A 143 3.58 9.39 -6.71
N PHE A 144 3.99 9.02 -7.92
CA PHE A 144 3.54 7.77 -8.53
C PHE A 144 4.44 6.61 -8.09
N PRO A 145 3.85 5.48 -7.66
CA PRO A 145 4.61 4.26 -7.44
C PRO A 145 5.38 3.85 -8.70
N THR A 146 6.63 3.47 -8.54
CA THR A 146 7.50 3.09 -9.69
C THR A 146 7.23 1.67 -10.15
N VAL A 147 6.77 0.79 -9.24
CA VAL A 147 6.54 -0.63 -9.48
C VAL A 147 5.09 -0.98 -9.15
N ALA A 148 4.44 -1.73 -10.03
CA ALA A 148 3.12 -2.33 -9.80
C ALA A 148 3.24 -3.61 -8.96
N ARG A 149 2.19 -4.48 -8.99
CA ARG A 149 2.27 -5.81 -8.33
C ARG A 149 3.38 -6.65 -8.92
N ILE A 150 4.14 -7.30 -8.06
CA ILE A 150 5.16 -8.28 -8.38
C ILE A 150 4.78 -9.62 -7.76
N ASP A 151 5.30 -10.70 -8.30
CA ASP A 151 5.24 -12.02 -7.65
C ASP A 151 6.39 -12.13 -6.66
N SER A 152 6.15 -11.69 -5.42
CA SER A 152 7.15 -11.71 -4.36
C SER A 152 7.59 -13.14 -4.04
N ALA A 153 6.67 -14.11 -4.07
CA ALA A 153 7.00 -15.51 -3.79
C ALA A 153 7.91 -16.12 -4.86
N PHE A 154 7.70 -15.74 -6.13
CA PHE A 154 8.63 -16.11 -7.20
C PHE A 154 9.99 -15.45 -7.00
N GLY A 155 10.03 -14.15 -6.71
CA GLY A 155 11.27 -13.41 -6.48
C GLY A 155 12.11 -14.01 -5.34
N ASP A 156 11.48 -14.31 -4.22
CA ASP A 156 12.15 -14.91 -3.05
C ASP A 156 12.74 -16.31 -3.34
N ARG A 157 12.11 -17.06 -4.24
CA ARG A 157 12.58 -18.41 -4.63
C ARG A 157 13.59 -18.39 -5.78
N ASN A 158 13.66 -17.30 -6.51
CA ASN A 158 14.51 -17.17 -7.71
C ASN A 158 15.41 -15.94 -7.58
N LEU A 159 16.23 -15.93 -6.54
CA LEU A 159 17.17 -14.85 -6.29
C LEU A 159 18.20 -14.78 -7.44
N ILE A 160 18.34 -13.59 -8.02
CA ILE A 160 19.37 -13.27 -9.00
C ILE A 160 20.31 -12.28 -8.34
N CYS A 161 21.55 -12.69 -8.10
CA CYS A 161 22.61 -11.80 -7.67
C CYS A 161 23.20 -11.13 -8.90
N SER A 162 23.04 -9.81 -9.01
CA SER A 162 23.69 -8.99 -10.05
C SER A 162 24.97 -8.32 -9.53
N CYS A 163 25.41 -8.67 -8.32
CA CYS A 163 26.67 -8.17 -7.78
C CYS A 163 27.84 -8.68 -8.64
N PRO A 164 28.81 -7.81 -8.96
CA PRO A 164 30.06 -8.25 -9.59
C PRO A 164 30.77 -9.28 -8.71
N ASP A 165 31.54 -10.17 -9.33
CA ASP A 165 32.37 -11.11 -8.57
C ASP A 165 33.35 -10.32 -7.67
N VAL A 166 33.70 -10.88 -6.52
CA VAL A 166 34.63 -10.25 -5.57
C VAL A 166 35.98 -9.95 -6.25
N SER A 167 36.39 -10.75 -7.22
CA SER A 167 37.57 -10.54 -8.03
C SER A 167 37.53 -9.21 -8.83
N ASP A 168 36.36 -8.71 -9.19
CA ASP A 168 36.23 -7.46 -9.93
C ASP A 168 36.58 -6.23 -9.08
N TYR A 169 36.46 -6.36 -7.76
CA TYR A 169 36.88 -5.31 -6.82
C TYR A 169 38.36 -5.34 -6.45
N THR A 170 39.08 -6.40 -6.82
CA THR A 170 40.53 -6.53 -6.55
C THR A 170 41.39 -5.99 -7.68
N GLN A 171 40.82 -5.80 -8.87
CA GLN A 171 41.47 -5.11 -9.97
C GLN A 171 41.08 -3.64 -9.87
N GLY A 172 42.05 -2.76 -9.59
CA GLY A 172 41.85 -1.32 -9.33
C GLY A 172 40.77 -0.68 -10.22
N TYR A 173 39.99 0.19 -9.62
CA TYR A 173 38.86 0.88 -10.26
C TYR A 173 39.32 1.49 -11.59
N ASP A 174 38.92 0.88 -12.69
CA ASP A 174 39.12 1.45 -14.01
C ASP A 174 37.83 2.23 -14.38
N ASP A 175 37.95 3.55 -14.41
CA ASP A 175 36.84 4.48 -14.74
C ASP A 175 36.28 4.28 -16.17
N THR A 176 36.76 3.28 -16.92
CA THR A 176 36.31 2.99 -18.28
C THR A 176 35.23 1.95 -18.40
N ILE A 177 34.67 1.42 -17.28
CA ILE A 177 33.54 0.48 -17.35
C ILE A 177 32.28 1.23 -17.79
N SER A 178 32.06 1.28 -19.08
CA SER A 178 30.78 1.72 -19.64
C SER A 178 29.68 0.79 -19.17
N MET A 179 28.67 1.31 -18.45
CA MET A 179 27.44 0.61 -18.16
C MET A 179 26.80 0.17 -19.49
N LYS A 180 26.88 -1.10 -19.78
CA LYS A 180 26.03 -1.70 -20.80
C LYS A 180 24.64 -1.88 -20.18
N VAL A 181 23.70 -1.01 -20.55
CA VAL A 181 22.27 -1.12 -20.26
C VAL A 181 21.67 -2.21 -21.15
#